data_a3191b82c100381779b9f1e6e61db7ac
#
_entry.id   a3191b82c100381779b9f1e6e61db7ac
#
_cell.length_a   1.000
_cell.length_b   1.000
_cell.length_c   1.000
_cell.angle_alpha   90.00
_cell.angle_beta   90.00
_cell.angle_gamma   90.00
#
_symmetry.space_group_name_H-M   'P 1'
#
loop_
_entity.id
_entity.type
_entity.pdbx_description
1 polymer ?
#
loop_
_entity_poly.entity_id
_entity_poly.type
_entity_poly.pdbx_seq_one_letter_code
_entity_poly.pdbx_strand_id
1 'polypeptide(L)'
;MDFTLGKEHEMARTLFHDFAEKEVKPLAQEVDEEERFPVETVEKMAKNGFLGIPVPKEYGGQGCDPLTYAMCVEELSKVCGTTGVIVSAHTSLCMDPIQTFGTEEQKQKFLVPLAKGEKLGAFGLTEPGAGTDAQGQQTKAVLDGDGWVLNGSKCFITNGKEADVYVIFAVTGVVEKRGRKMKEISAFIVEKGTPGFTFGTKEKKMGIRGSSTYELIFQDCRIPKENLLGQQGKGFNIAMHTLDGGRIGIASQALGIAEGALERTVAYVKERKQFGRAIGAFQNTQFQLADMATKVEAAQLLVYKAAMAKATQKTYSVEAAKAKLYAAEVAMEVTTKAVQLHGGYGYTREYEVERMMRDAKITEIYEGTSEVQRMVISGALLK
;
A
#
# COMPACT_ATOMS: atom_id res chain seq x y z
N MET A 1 -12.81 -25.40 -8.20
CA MET A 1 -12.12 -24.22 -7.63
C MET A 1 -11.70 -24.64 -6.24
N ASP A 2 -10.41 -24.67 -5.96
CA ASP A 2 -9.89 -25.02 -4.63
C ASP A 2 -9.61 -23.71 -3.88
N PHE A 3 -10.18 -23.57 -2.68
CA PHE A 3 -9.98 -22.40 -1.80
C PHE A 3 -9.00 -22.70 -0.67
N THR A 4 -8.39 -23.90 -0.68
CA THR A 4 -7.42 -24.33 0.32
C THR A 4 -6.04 -23.74 -0.01
N LEU A 5 -5.39 -23.17 0.97
CA LEU A 5 -4.00 -22.72 0.83
C LEU A 5 -3.07 -23.94 0.70
N GLY A 6 -2.09 -23.85 -0.19
CA GLY A 6 -1.03 -24.83 -0.26
C GLY A 6 -0.10 -24.74 0.98
N LYS A 7 0.65 -25.82 1.24
CA LYS A 7 1.60 -25.89 2.36
C LYS A 7 2.54 -24.69 2.44
N GLU A 8 3.06 -24.23 1.31
CA GLU A 8 3.99 -23.10 1.26
C GLU A 8 3.34 -21.80 1.73
N HIS A 9 2.08 -21.57 1.34
CA HIS A 9 1.29 -20.42 1.80
C HIS A 9 0.97 -20.49 3.30
N GLU A 10 0.61 -21.68 3.81
CA GLU A 10 0.36 -21.88 5.25
C GLU A 10 1.63 -21.61 6.08
N MET A 11 2.78 -22.09 5.62
CA MET A 11 4.06 -21.82 6.27
C MET A 11 4.44 -20.35 6.23
N ALA A 12 4.25 -19.69 5.07
CA ALA A 12 4.48 -18.27 4.92
C ALA A 12 3.56 -17.43 5.83
N ARG A 13 2.27 -17.77 5.89
CA ARG A 13 1.32 -17.13 6.81
C ARG A 13 1.77 -17.24 8.26
N THR A 14 2.17 -18.44 8.69
CA THR A 14 2.66 -18.66 10.05
C THR A 14 3.88 -17.79 10.35
N LEU A 15 4.84 -17.71 9.41
CA LEU A 15 6.03 -16.87 9.53
C LEU A 15 5.64 -15.38 9.68
N PHE A 16 4.75 -14.88 8.85
CA PHE A 16 4.32 -13.48 8.89
C PHE A 16 3.53 -13.16 10.15
N HIS A 17 2.64 -14.06 10.58
CA HIS A 17 1.90 -13.95 11.82
C HIS A 17 2.83 -13.89 13.03
N ASP A 18 3.76 -14.84 13.15
CA ASP A 18 4.72 -14.89 14.24
C ASP A 18 5.60 -13.63 14.32
N PHE A 19 6.02 -13.12 13.17
CA PHE A 19 6.74 -11.86 13.10
C PHE A 19 5.88 -10.68 13.53
N ALA A 20 4.65 -10.60 13.05
CA ALA A 20 3.72 -9.52 13.39
C ALA A 20 3.45 -9.47 14.90
N GLU A 21 3.18 -10.62 15.54
CA GLU A 21 2.93 -10.70 16.98
C GLU A 21 4.18 -10.37 17.82
N LYS A 22 5.37 -10.83 17.40
CA LYS A 22 6.60 -10.69 18.20
C LYS A 22 7.33 -9.37 17.99
N GLU A 23 7.34 -8.85 16.77
CA GLU A 23 8.19 -7.72 16.38
C GLU A 23 7.43 -6.44 16.03
N VAL A 24 6.16 -6.54 15.64
CA VAL A 24 5.33 -5.38 15.25
C VAL A 24 4.39 -4.97 16.37
N LYS A 25 3.63 -5.90 16.93
CA LYS A 25 2.60 -5.63 17.94
C LYS A 25 3.11 -4.86 19.17
N PRO A 26 4.28 -5.18 19.74
CA PRO A 26 4.77 -4.47 20.93
C PRO A 26 5.06 -2.98 20.67
N LEU A 27 5.32 -2.59 19.43
CA LEU A 27 5.67 -1.23 19.04
C LEU A 27 4.49 -0.46 18.44
N ALA A 28 3.40 -1.13 18.06
CA ALA A 28 2.35 -0.57 17.24
C ALA A 28 1.67 0.67 17.86
N GLN A 29 1.45 0.68 19.17
CA GLN A 29 0.85 1.81 19.86
C GLN A 29 1.82 2.99 19.97
N GLU A 30 3.06 2.76 20.38
CA GLU A 30 4.10 3.79 20.46
C GLU A 30 4.36 4.44 19.09
N VAL A 31 4.46 3.62 18.04
CA VAL A 31 4.63 4.09 16.66
C VAL A 31 3.48 5.03 16.22
N ASP A 32 2.24 4.73 16.61
CA ASP A 32 1.09 5.60 16.34
C ASP A 32 1.14 6.87 17.19
N GLU A 33 1.37 6.77 18.50
CA GLU A 33 1.35 7.91 19.43
C GLU A 33 2.45 8.92 19.14
N GLU A 34 3.65 8.44 18.87
CA GLU A 34 4.82 9.28 18.56
C GLU A 34 4.89 9.72 17.10
N GLU A 35 4.01 9.17 16.26
CA GLU A 35 4.01 9.40 14.81
C GLU A 35 5.39 9.10 14.18
N ARG A 36 6.11 8.11 14.71
CA ARG A 36 7.46 7.77 14.29
C ARG A 36 7.50 6.61 13.31
N PHE A 37 8.43 6.66 12.39
CA PHE A 37 8.70 5.55 11.49
C PHE A 37 9.34 4.38 12.25
N PRO A 38 8.86 3.14 12.10
CA PRO A 38 9.35 1.99 12.84
C PRO A 38 10.63 1.41 12.19
N VAL A 39 11.75 2.12 12.29
CA VAL A 39 13.04 1.75 11.66
C VAL A 39 13.46 0.34 12.05
N GLU A 40 13.39 0.02 13.35
CA GLU A 40 13.77 -1.28 13.90
C GLU A 40 12.95 -2.45 13.33
N THR A 41 11.67 -2.21 13.08
CA THR A 41 10.78 -3.20 12.45
C THR A 41 11.14 -3.39 10.97
N VAL A 42 11.39 -2.29 10.26
CA VAL A 42 11.76 -2.33 8.83
C VAL A 42 13.10 -3.03 8.64
N GLU A 43 14.09 -2.79 9.49
CA GLU A 43 15.37 -3.48 9.45
C GLU A 43 15.22 -5.00 9.68
N LYS A 44 14.34 -5.41 10.60
CA LYS A 44 14.05 -6.83 10.85
C LYS A 44 13.29 -7.45 9.66
N MET A 45 12.35 -6.73 9.06
CA MET A 45 11.66 -7.18 7.84
C MET A 45 12.66 -7.38 6.68
N ALA A 46 13.59 -6.46 6.50
CA ALA A 46 14.66 -6.58 5.49
C ALA A 46 15.50 -7.85 5.70
N LYS A 47 15.96 -8.09 6.93
CA LYS A 47 16.75 -9.30 7.29
C LYS A 47 15.99 -10.60 7.05
N ASN A 48 14.66 -10.59 7.18
CA ASN A 48 13.80 -11.75 6.92
C ASN A 48 13.30 -11.84 5.47
N GLY A 49 13.74 -10.96 4.58
CA GLY A 49 13.41 -10.97 3.16
C GLY A 49 11.98 -10.50 2.83
N PHE A 50 11.26 -9.86 3.77
CA PHE A 50 9.87 -9.43 3.57
C PHE A 50 9.75 -8.30 2.57
N LEU A 51 10.81 -7.53 2.35
CA LEU A 51 10.82 -6.43 1.38
C LEU A 51 10.97 -6.91 -0.08
N GLY A 52 11.44 -8.14 -0.30
CA GLY A 52 11.67 -8.69 -1.64
C GLY A 52 10.79 -9.90 -2.01
N ILE A 53 9.64 -10.12 -1.35
CA ILE A 53 8.84 -11.34 -1.50
C ILE A 53 8.55 -11.71 -2.97
N PRO A 54 7.97 -10.84 -3.84
CA PRO A 54 7.61 -11.22 -5.20
C PRO A 54 8.74 -11.04 -6.22
N VAL A 55 9.88 -10.49 -5.80
CA VAL A 55 11.00 -10.23 -6.72
C VAL A 55 11.75 -11.53 -6.99
N PRO A 56 12.11 -11.83 -8.27
CA PRO A 56 12.87 -13.03 -8.61
C PRO A 56 14.18 -13.14 -7.85
N LYS A 57 14.61 -14.37 -7.58
CA LYS A 57 15.85 -14.68 -6.84
C LYS A 57 17.10 -14.12 -7.51
N GLU A 58 17.10 -14.03 -8.85
CA GLU A 58 18.20 -13.44 -9.63
C GLU A 58 18.44 -11.96 -9.31
N TYR A 59 17.40 -11.26 -8.84
CA TYR A 59 17.49 -9.86 -8.37
C TYR A 59 17.52 -9.74 -6.84
N GLY A 60 17.78 -10.85 -6.14
CA GLY A 60 17.93 -10.85 -4.68
C GLY A 60 16.65 -10.94 -3.88
N GLY A 61 15.50 -11.15 -4.53
CA GLY A 61 14.20 -11.36 -3.89
C GLY A 61 13.97 -12.82 -3.48
N GLN A 62 12.76 -13.11 -2.98
CA GLN A 62 12.37 -14.44 -2.53
C GLN A 62 11.76 -15.31 -3.66
N GLY A 63 11.31 -14.70 -4.76
CA GLY A 63 10.70 -15.39 -5.90
C GLY A 63 9.34 -16.02 -5.57
N CYS A 64 8.64 -15.50 -4.55
CA CYS A 64 7.31 -15.98 -4.18
C CYS A 64 6.24 -15.35 -5.09
N ASP A 65 5.05 -15.91 -5.03
CA ASP A 65 3.91 -15.43 -5.80
C ASP A 65 3.24 -14.18 -5.18
N PRO A 66 2.35 -13.50 -5.94
CA PRO A 66 1.62 -12.33 -5.44
C PRO A 66 0.69 -12.63 -4.25
N LEU A 67 0.24 -13.89 -4.07
CA LEU A 67 -0.58 -14.27 -2.92
C LEU A 67 0.25 -14.27 -1.64
N THR A 68 1.47 -14.77 -1.68
CA THR A 68 2.41 -14.74 -0.55
C THR A 68 2.69 -13.29 -0.11
N TYR A 69 2.89 -12.39 -1.08
CA TYR A 69 3.03 -10.95 -0.79
C TYR A 69 1.76 -10.35 -0.14
N ALA A 70 0.59 -10.67 -0.69
CA ALA A 70 -0.69 -10.20 -0.14
C ALA A 70 -0.88 -10.64 1.32
N MET A 71 -0.57 -11.91 1.62
CA MET A 71 -0.62 -12.48 2.97
C MET A 71 0.37 -11.81 3.94
N CYS A 72 1.56 -11.42 3.46
CA CYS A 72 2.49 -10.65 4.30
C CYS A 72 1.90 -9.31 4.72
N VAL A 73 1.35 -8.54 3.78
CA VAL A 73 0.70 -7.25 4.07
C VAL A 73 -0.51 -7.44 4.99
N GLU A 74 -1.32 -8.48 4.77
CA GLU A 74 -2.47 -8.87 5.60
C GLU A 74 -2.04 -9.12 7.05
N GLU A 75 -1.10 -10.04 7.30
CA GLU A 75 -0.70 -10.43 8.66
C GLU A 75 -0.02 -9.26 9.42
N LEU A 76 0.81 -8.46 8.75
CA LEU A 76 1.36 -7.24 9.36
C LEU A 76 0.27 -6.24 9.74
N SER A 77 -0.75 -6.09 8.90
CA SER A 77 -1.83 -5.13 9.09
C SER A 77 -2.85 -5.55 10.15
N LYS A 78 -2.94 -6.83 10.51
CA LYS A 78 -3.73 -7.32 11.66
C LYS A 78 -3.32 -6.67 12.97
N VAL A 79 -2.06 -6.29 13.08
CA VAL A 79 -1.52 -5.65 14.29
C VAL A 79 -1.17 -4.19 14.09
N CYS A 80 -0.76 -3.79 12.87
CA CYS A 80 -0.34 -2.41 12.59
C CYS A 80 -0.48 -2.06 11.10
N GLY A 81 -1.51 -1.28 10.75
CA GLY A 81 -1.74 -0.80 9.39
C GLY A 81 -0.57 0.01 8.82
N THR A 82 0.17 0.72 9.67
CA THR A 82 1.41 1.44 9.31
C THR A 82 2.47 0.48 8.73
N THR A 83 2.73 -0.65 9.39
CA THR A 83 3.76 -1.59 8.93
C THR A 83 3.37 -2.25 7.61
N GLY A 84 2.09 -2.60 7.44
CA GLY A 84 1.59 -3.15 6.18
C GLY A 84 1.77 -2.20 5.00
N VAL A 85 1.45 -0.90 5.16
CA VAL A 85 1.59 0.07 4.05
C VAL A 85 3.05 0.37 3.70
N ILE A 86 3.98 0.31 4.65
CA ILE A 86 5.41 0.48 4.36
C ILE A 86 5.87 -0.59 3.36
N VAL A 87 5.54 -1.86 3.61
CA VAL A 87 5.85 -2.98 2.70
C VAL A 87 5.09 -2.83 1.38
N SER A 88 3.81 -2.46 1.44
CA SER A 88 2.98 -2.31 0.25
C SER A 88 3.54 -1.25 -0.71
N ALA A 89 3.83 -0.05 -0.24
CA ALA A 89 4.36 1.03 -1.07
C ALA A 89 5.75 0.71 -1.64
N HIS A 90 6.62 0.11 -0.84
CA HIS A 90 7.94 -0.32 -1.27
C HIS A 90 7.86 -1.35 -2.39
N THR A 91 7.07 -2.40 -2.19
CA THR A 91 7.02 -3.57 -3.08
C THR A 91 6.19 -3.29 -4.33
N SER A 92 4.93 -2.88 -4.17
CA SER A 92 3.99 -2.79 -5.28
C SER A 92 4.06 -1.47 -6.05
N LEU A 93 4.58 -0.40 -5.44
CA LEU A 93 4.61 0.91 -6.09
C LEU A 93 6.02 1.30 -6.57
N CYS A 94 7.09 0.93 -5.85
CA CYS A 94 8.45 1.29 -6.26
C CYS A 94 9.14 0.15 -7.02
N MET A 95 9.20 -1.06 -6.45
CA MET A 95 9.91 -2.17 -7.09
C MET A 95 9.21 -2.72 -8.32
N ASP A 96 7.88 -2.89 -8.29
CA ASP A 96 7.11 -3.48 -9.41
C ASP A 96 7.31 -2.73 -10.74
N PRO A 97 7.20 -1.39 -10.83
CA PRO A 97 7.49 -0.71 -12.09
C PRO A 97 8.95 -0.79 -12.53
N ILE A 98 9.92 -0.83 -11.61
CA ILE A 98 11.34 -1.02 -11.96
C ILE A 98 11.55 -2.43 -12.51
N GLN A 99 10.97 -3.44 -11.87
CA GLN A 99 11.04 -4.83 -12.34
C GLN A 99 10.41 -5.01 -13.71
N THR A 100 9.26 -4.37 -13.96
CA THR A 100 8.46 -4.58 -15.18
C THR A 100 8.95 -3.76 -16.37
N PHE A 101 9.39 -2.52 -16.14
CA PHE A 101 9.69 -1.56 -17.20
C PHE A 101 11.15 -1.11 -17.23
N GLY A 102 11.95 -1.45 -16.22
CA GLY A 102 13.36 -1.09 -16.13
C GLY A 102 14.25 -1.88 -17.08
N THR A 103 15.33 -1.24 -17.52
CA THR A 103 16.43 -1.94 -18.21
C THR A 103 17.17 -2.87 -17.25
N GLU A 104 18.01 -3.75 -17.78
CA GLU A 104 18.78 -4.65 -16.91
C GLU A 104 19.71 -3.86 -15.98
N GLU A 105 20.34 -2.80 -16.49
CA GLU A 105 21.18 -1.91 -15.71
C GLU A 105 20.41 -1.23 -14.58
N GLN A 106 19.18 -0.78 -14.85
CA GLN A 106 18.31 -0.18 -13.84
C GLN A 106 17.90 -1.22 -12.78
N LYS A 107 17.60 -2.46 -13.16
CA LYS A 107 17.28 -3.54 -12.22
C LYS A 107 18.48 -3.86 -11.33
N GLN A 108 19.66 -4.01 -11.90
CA GLN A 108 20.86 -4.27 -11.11
C GLN A 108 21.19 -3.12 -10.15
N LYS A 109 21.06 -1.86 -10.61
CA LYS A 109 21.38 -0.69 -9.81
C LYS A 109 20.35 -0.39 -8.72
N PHE A 110 19.05 -0.55 -9.01
CA PHE A 110 17.97 -0.10 -8.15
C PHE A 110 17.14 -1.24 -7.56
N LEU A 111 16.71 -2.23 -8.36
CA LEU A 111 15.83 -3.28 -7.89
C LEU A 111 16.55 -4.22 -6.93
N VAL A 112 17.79 -4.62 -7.22
CA VAL A 112 18.55 -5.54 -6.37
C VAL A 112 18.70 -5.03 -4.94
N PRO A 113 19.19 -3.80 -4.67
CA PRO A 113 19.31 -3.31 -3.30
C PRO A 113 17.95 -3.10 -2.62
N LEU A 114 16.89 -2.76 -3.36
CA LEU A 114 15.52 -2.68 -2.83
C LEU A 114 15.01 -4.06 -2.41
N ALA A 115 15.16 -5.06 -3.27
CA ALA A 115 14.70 -6.43 -3.00
C ALA A 115 15.42 -7.10 -1.82
N LYS A 116 16.72 -6.76 -1.61
CA LYS A 116 17.50 -7.19 -0.45
C LYS A 116 17.18 -6.42 0.83
N GLY A 117 16.39 -5.33 0.73
CA GLY A 117 16.11 -4.45 1.86
C GLY A 117 17.28 -3.56 2.29
N GLU A 118 18.30 -3.43 1.46
CA GLU A 118 19.43 -2.50 1.67
C GLU A 118 18.99 -1.04 1.44
N LYS A 119 17.98 -0.85 0.61
CA LYS A 119 17.33 0.43 0.30
C LYS A 119 15.82 0.32 0.42
N LEU A 120 15.16 1.43 0.75
CA LEU A 120 13.70 1.53 0.78
C LEU A 120 13.21 2.32 -0.44
N GLY A 121 12.01 1.99 -0.93
CA GLY A 121 11.41 2.61 -2.10
C GLY A 121 10.18 3.45 -1.81
N ALA A 122 9.95 4.47 -2.64
CA ALA A 122 8.76 5.30 -2.65
C ALA A 122 8.27 5.59 -4.08
N PHE A 123 7.01 6.09 -4.17
CA PHE A 123 6.33 6.35 -5.43
C PHE A 123 5.68 7.74 -5.41
N GLY A 124 6.11 8.62 -6.29
CA GLY A 124 5.68 10.01 -6.35
C GLY A 124 4.86 10.33 -7.60
N LEU A 125 3.55 10.09 -7.55
CA LEU A 125 2.60 10.44 -8.61
C LEU A 125 1.79 11.70 -8.26
N THR A 126 1.20 11.71 -7.06
CA THR A 126 0.21 12.70 -6.60
C THR A 126 0.81 14.09 -6.40
N GLU A 127 0.08 15.11 -6.83
CA GLU A 127 0.40 16.52 -6.62
C GLU A 127 -0.77 17.24 -5.93
N PRO A 128 -0.56 18.43 -5.32
CA PRO A 128 -1.63 19.17 -4.67
C PRO A 128 -2.87 19.40 -5.55
N GLY A 129 -2.69 19.59 -6.86
CA GLY A 129 -3.76 19.77 -7.84
C GLY A 129 -4.10 18.54 -8.67
N ALA A 130 -3.50 17.38 -8.40
CA ALA A 130 -3.65 16.17 -9.22
C ALA A 130 -3.62 14.89 -8.36
N GLY A 131 -4.74 14.60 -7.72
CA GLY A 131 -4.99 13.34 -7.01
C GLY A 131 -5.65 12.32 -7.94
N THR A 132 -6.99 12.25 -7.91
CA THR A 132 -7.77 11.38 -8.81
C THR A 132 -7.53 11.71 -10.29
N ASP A 133 -7.44 13.00 -10.63
CA ASP A 133 -7.00 13.44 -11.97
C ASP A 133 -5.48 13.43 -12.08
N ALA A 134 -4.88 12.25 -12.10
CA ALA A 134 -3.43 12.09 -12.17
C ALA A 134 -2.81 12.62 -13.48
N GLN A 135 -3.59 12.79 -14.56
CA GLN A 135 -3.14 13.45 -15.78
C GLN A 135 -3.00 14.97 -15.63
N GLY A 136 -3.65 15.55 -14.62
CA GLY A 136 -3.59 16.97 -14.30
C GLY A 136 -2.24 17.45 -13.76
N GLN A 137 -1.29 16.55 -13.46
CA GLN A 137 -0.01 16.87 -12.83
C GLN A 137 0.79 17.95 -13.56
N GLN A 138 1.57 18.72 -12.79
CA GLN A 138 2.29 19.92 -13.26
C GLN A 138 3.82 19.78 -13.17
N THR A 139 4.34 18.87 -12.36
CA THR A 139 5.78 18.59 -12.27
C THR A 139 6.33 18.31 -13.65
N LYS A 140 7.40 19.01 -14.04
CA LYS A 140 8.01 18.94 -15.38
C LYS A 140 9.36 18.25 -15.31
N ALA A 141 9.70 17.57 -16.40
CA ALA A 141 11.05 17.09 -16.66
C ALA A 141 11.46 17.53 -18.07
N VAL A 142 12.57 18.25 -18.16
CA VAL A 142 13.11 18.75 -19.41
C VAL A 142 14.46 18.08 -19.68
N LEU A 143 14.63 17.53 -20.87
CA LEU A 143 15.91 16.98 -21.29
C LEU A 143 16.88 18.13 -21.57
N ASP A 144 18.02 18.15 -20.88
CA ASP A 144 19.07 19.15 -21.02
C ASP A 144 20.43 18.43 -21.12
N GLY A 145 20.95 18.36 -22.33
CA GLY A 145 22.18 17.64 -22.63
C GLY A 145 22.08 16.14 -22.35
N ASP A 146 22.84 15.67 -21.36
CA ASP A 146 22.94 14.27 -20.93
C ASP A 146 22.07 13.91 -19.73
N GLY A 147 21.19 14.81 -19.31
CA GLY A 147 20.35 14.62 -18.14
C GLY A 147 18.94 15.20 -18.25
N TRP A 148 18.08 14.79 -17.34
CA TRP A 148 16.75 15.37 -17.14
C TRP A 148 16.77 16.35 -15.98
N VAL A 149 16.15 17.50 -16.15
CA VAL A 149 15.96 18.50 -15.08
C VAL A 149 14.51 18.49 -14.64
N LEU A 150 14.27 18.09 -13.38
CA LEU A 150 12.95 18.00 -12.78
C LEU A 150 12.64 19.27 -11.97
N ASN A 151 11.43 19.81 -12.15
CA ASN A 151 10.92 20.96 -11.41
C ASN A 151 9.44 20.74 -11.05
N GLY A 152 9.10 20.88 -9.76
CA GLY A 152 7.75 20.71 -9.23
C GLY A 152 7.72 20.09 -7.85
N SER A 153 6.56 19.60 -7.43
CA SER A 153 6.43 18.90 -6.14
C SER A 153 5.45 17.74 -6.21
N LYS A 154 5.60 16.79 -5.30
CA LYS A 154 4.69 15.67 -5.08
C LYS A 154 4.24 15.68 -3.62
N CYS A 155 2.99 15.35 -3.34
CA CYS A 155 2.45 15.33 -1.98
C CYS A 155 1.90 13.96 -1.61
N PHE A 156 1.75 13.72 -0.31
CA PHE A 156 1.25 12.47 0.27
C PHE A 156 2.09 11.24 -0.07
N ILE A 157 3.41 11.40 -0.12
CA ILE A 157 4.30 10.32 -0.53
C ILE A 157 4.66 9.42 0.66
N THR A 158 4.16 8.19 0.64
CA THR A 158 4.47 7.13 1.60
C THR A 158 5.95 6.75 1.52
N ASN A 159 6.58 6.49 2.67
CA ASN A 159 8.02 6.28 2.82
C ASN A 159 8.85 7.51 2.39
N GLY A 160 8.22 8.70 2.27
CA GLY A 160 8.76 9.85 1.56
C GLY A 160 10.15 10.29 2.02
N LYS A 161 10.44 10.32 3.32
CA LYS A 161 11.73 10.74 3.87
C LYS A 161 12.70 9.58 4.08
N GLU A 162 12.19 8.40 4.39
CA GLU A 162 12.98 7.21 4.71
C GLU A 162 13.46 6.48 3.46
N ALA A 163 12.72 6.57 2.35
CA ALA A 163 13.11 5.94 1.08
C ALA A 163 14.44 6.48 0.54
N ASP A 164 15.12 5.62 -0.19
CA ASP A 164 16.39 5.89 -0.88
C ASP A 164 16.19 6.02 -2.38
N VAL A 165 15.17 5.34 -2.93
CA VAL A 165 14.84 5.28 -4.36
C VAL A 165 13.38 5.66 -4.57
N TYR A 166 13.13 6.53 -5.53
CA TYR A 166 11.81 7.07 -5.82
C TYR A 166 11.46 6.86 -7.30
N VAL A 167 10.27 6.33 -7.57
CA VAL A 167 9.68 6.36 -8.91
C VAL A 167 8.81 7.61 -9.03
N ILE A 168 9.24 8.58 -9.84
CA ILE A 168 8.64 9.92 -9.97
C ILE A 168 8.05 10.08 -11.36
N PHE A 169 6.86 10.67 -11.44
CA PHE A 169 6.18 10.98 -12.70
C PHE A 169 6.21 12.47 -12.99
N ALA A 170 6.58 12.84 -14.21
CA ALA A 170 6.65 14.24 -14.61
C ALA A 170 6.23 14.43 -16.08
N VAL A 171 5.77 15.63 -16.39
CA VAL A 171 5.39 16.04 -17.74
C VAL A 171 6.65 16.31 -18.56
N THR A 172 6.82 15.58 -19.65
CA THR A 172 7.95 15.73 -20.58
C THR A 172 7.59 16.42 -21.89
N GLY A 173 6.30 16.67 -22.13
CA GLY A 173 5.83 17.31 -23.33
C GLY A 173 4.31 17.45 -23.38
N VAL A 174 3.85 17.94 -24.52
CA VAL A 174 2.43 18.01 -24.86
C VAL A 174 2.24 17.50 -26.28
N VAL A 175 1.33 16.55 -26.45
CA VAL A 175 0.98 15.99 -27.77
C VAL A 175 -0.45 16.34 -28.11
N GLU A 176 -0.70 16.53 -29.39
CA GLU A 176 -2.08 16.66 -29.87
C GLU A 176 -2.62 15.28 -30.27
N LYS A 177 -3.70 14.86 -29.61
CA LYS A 177 -4.36 13.58 -29.89
C LYS A 177 -5.84 13.80 -30.08
N ARG A 178 -6.37 13.46 -31.25
CA ARG A 178 -7.79 13.64 -31.62
C ARG A 178 -8.27 15.08 -31.41
N GLY A 179 -7.46 16.08 -31.81
CA GLY A 179 -7.77 17.51 -31.69
C GLY A 179 -7.72 18.06 -30.25
N ARG A 180 -7.16 17.29 -29.28
CA ARG A 180 -6.99 17.72 -27.88
C ARG A 180 -5.52 17.71 -27.51
N LYS A 181 -5.05 18.75 -26.84
CA LYS A 181 -3.73 18.79 -26.21
C LYS A 181 -3.74 17.92 -24.98
N MET A 182 -2.83 16.93 -24.95
CA MET A 182 -2.66 16.01 -23.81
C MET A 182 -1.21 16.09 -23.32
N LYS A 183 -1.01 16.08 -22.02
CA LYS A 183 0.33 16.01 -21.42
C LYS A 183 0.96 14.66 -21.71
N GLU A 184 2.20 14.68 -22.16
CA GLU A 184 3.07 13.50 -22.12
C GLU A 184 3.68 13.37 -20.76
N ILE A 185 3.43 12.26 -20.10
CA ILE A 185 3.95 11.95 -18.78
C ILE A 185 4.97 10.84 -18.92
N SER A 186 6.13 11.01 -18.29
CA SER A 186 7.19 10.02 -18.21
C SER A 186 7.47 9.64 -16.77
N ALA A 187 8.05 8.46 -16.57
CA ALA A 187 8.46 7.96 -15.26
C ALA A 187 9.98 8.03 -15.13
N PHE A 188 10.47 8.36 -13.96
CA PHE A 188 11.88 8.53 -13.66
C PHE A 188 12.25 7.85 -12.35
N ILE A 189 13.47 7.33 -12.26
CA ILE A 189 14.05 6.84 -11.00
C ILE A 189 14.93 7.95 -10.43
N VAL A 190 14.62 8.41 -9.22
CA VAL A 190 15.37 9.46 -8.51
C VAL A 190 15.94 8.87 -7.23
N GLU A 191 17.20 9.15 -6.92
CA GLU A 191 17.85 8.73 -5.68
C GLU A 191 17.80 9.83 -4.63
N LYS A 192 17.68 9.45 -3.36
CA LYS A 192 17.81 10.36 -2.22
C LYS A 192 19.16 11.07 -2.28
N GLY A 193 19.18 12.35 -1.94
CA GLY A 193 20.41 13.15 -1.94
C GLY A 193 20.79 13.71 -3.32
N THR A 194 20.00 13.45 -4.38
CA THR A 194 20.19 14.13 -5.68
C THR A 194 20.08 15.66 -5.46
N PRO A 195 21.06 16.46 -5.93
CA PRO A 195 20.99 17.92 -5.83
C PRO A 195 19.69 18.47 -6.40
N GLY A 196 19.03 19.38 -5.67
CA GLY A 196 17.72 19.92 -6.06
C GLY A 196 16.53 19.06 -5.67
N PHE A 197 16.74 17.88 -5.07
CA PHE A 197 15.68 17.05 -4.47
C PHE A 197 15.68 17.24 -2.95
N THR A 198 14.57 17.74 -2.41
CA THR A 198 14.38 18.00 -0.98
C THR A 198 13.03 17.56 -0.50
N PHE A 199 12.83 17.57 0.83
CA PHE A 199 11.58 17.18 1.47
C PHE A 199 10.89 18.41 2.04
N GLY A 200 9.59 18.50 1.80
CA GLY A 200 8.73 19.54 2.39
C GLY A 200 8.07 19.07 3.69
N THR A 201 6.80 19.34 3.83
CA THR A 201 6.02 19.10 5.05
C THR A 201 5.81 17.61 5.30
N LYS A 202 5.99 17.18 6.57
CA LYS A 202 5.48 15.89 7.06
C LYS A 202 3.99 16.02 7.33
N GLU A 203 3.20 15.11 6.76
CA GLU A 203 1.74 15.12 6.93
C GLU A 203 1.32 14.65 8.34
N LYS A 204 0.51 15.45 9.01
CA LYS A 204 -0.19 15.06 10.25
C LYS A 204 -1.48 14.33 9.88
N LYS A 205 -1.54 13.03 10.16
CA LYS A 205 -2.60 12.16 9.65
C LYS A 205 -3.54 11.69 10.74
N MET A 206 -4.76 11.32 10.36
CA MET A 206 -5.77 10.70 11.20
C MET A 206 -5.33 9.31 11.68
N GLY A 207 -4.87 8.47 10.76
CA GLY A 207 -4.42 7.08 10.99
C GLY A 207 -3.12 6.80 10.26
N ILE A 208 -2.63 5.56 10.35
CA ILE A 208 -1.31 5.13 9.87
C ILE A 208 -0.22 6.17 10.22
N ARG A 209 -0.26 6.68 11.43
CA ARG A 209 0.47 7.89 11.82
C ARG A 209 1.98 7.68 11.81
N GLY A 210 2.44 6.46 12.06
CA GLY A 210 3.84 6.07 11.97
C GLY A 210 4.36 5.91 10.54
N SER A 211 3.50 5.90 9.51
CA SER A 211 3.93 5.91 8.12
C SER A 211 4.48 7.29 7.74
N SER A 212 5.73 7.33 7.31
CA SER A 212 6.40 8.56 6.89
C SER A 212 5.82 9.07 5.57
N THR A 213 4.97 10.08 5.69
CA THR A 213 4.27 10.68 4.54
C THR A 213 4.73 12.12 4.37
N TYR A 214 5.39 12.40 3.25
CA TYR A 214 6.02 13.70 3.01
C TYR A 214 5.67 14.29 1.66
N GLU A 215 5.82 15.60 1.56
CA GLU A 215 5.96 16.31 0.30
C GLU A 215 7.40 16.12 -0.22
N LEU A 216 7.53 15.88 -1.54
CA LEU A 216 8.80 15.86 -2.26
C LEU A 216 8.89 17.10 -3.13
N ILE A 217 10.00 17.81 -3.08
CA ILE A 217 10.24 19.07 -3.80
C ILE A 217 11.42 18.89 -4.75
N PHE A 218 11.22 19.26 -6.00
CA PHE A 218 12.22 19.22 -7.07
C PHE A 218 12.45 20.65 -7.57
N GLN A 219 13.67 21.15 -7.43
CA GLN A 219 14.08 22.46 -7.88
C GLN A 219 15.41 22.30 -8.64
N ASP A 220 15.34 22.42 -9.95
CA ASP A 220 16.46 22.16 -10.85
C ASP A 220 17.15 20.82 -10.54
N CYS A 221 16.35 19.82 -10.19
CA CYS A 221 16.84 18.51 -9.83
C CYS A 221 17.30 17.76 -11.08
N ARG A 222 18.63 17.65 -11.24
CA ARG A 222 19.24 17.01 -12.39
C ARG A 222 19.51 15.54 -12.12
N ILE A 223 18.97 14.69 -12.99
CA ILE A 223 19.18 13.23 -12.96
C ILE A 223 19.76 12.76 -14.29
N PRO A 224 20.51 11.64 -14.29
CA PRO A 224 21.04 11.05 -15.53
C PRO A 224 19.96 10.71 -16.54
N LYS A 225 20.29 10.76 -17.82
CA LYS A 225 19.36 10.43 -18.91
C LYS A 225 18.83 8.99 -18.81
N GLU A 226 19.68 8.08 -18.38
CA GLU A 226 19.39 6.65 -18.19
C GLU A 226 18.44 6.37 -17.02
N ASN A 227 18.09 7.35 -16.19
CA ASN A 227 17.11 7.22 -15.13
C ASN A 227 15.65 7.35 -15.61
N LEU A 228 15.43 7.57 -16.93
CA LEU A 228 14.11 7.44 -17.53
C LEU A 228 13.65 5.97 -17.43
N LEU A 229 12.56 5.73 -16.75
CA LEU A 229 11.98 4.39 -16.58
C LEU A 229 11.02 4.10 -17.75
N GLY A 230 11.33 3.05 -18.50
CA GLY A 230 10.59 2.68 -19.70
C GLY A 230 10.82 3.68 -20.86
N GLN A 231 9.75 4.11 -21.52
CA GLN A 231 9.81 5.01 -22.68
C GLN A 231 9.25 6.40 -22.34
N GLN A 232 9.83 7.44 -22.90
CA GLN A 232 9.31 8.80 -22.79
C GLN A 232 7.85 8.86 -23.28
N GLY A 233 7.00 9.59 -22.54
CA GLY A 233 5.58 9.73 -22.84
C GLY A 233 4.72 8.52 -22.47
N LYS A 234 5.30 7.45 -21.90
CA LYS A 234 4.58 6.25 -21.46
C LYS A 234 4.39 6.15 -19.95
N GLY A 235 4.84 7.14 -19.20
CA GLY A 235 4.77 7.15 -17.73
C GLY A 235 3.35 6.97 -17.18
N PHE A 236 2.32 7.56 -17.82
CA PHE A 236 0.95 7.37 -17.37
C PHE A 236 0.50 5.90 -17.46
N ASN A 237 0.91 5.17 -18.50
CA ASN A 237 0.62 3.75 -18.62
C ASN A 237 1.34 2.94 -17.53
N ILE A 238 2.60 3.31 -17.21
CA ILE A 238 3.37 2.72 -16.11
C ILE A 238 2.63 2.97 -14.79
N ALA A 239 2.20 4.21 -14.52
CA ALA A 239 1.46 4.55 -13.31
C ALA A 239 0.18 3.72 -13.15
N MET A 240 -0.62 3.57 -14.21
CA MET A 240 -1.87 2.79 -14.16
C MET A 240 -1.60 1.30 -13.91
N HIS A 241 -0.59 0.72 -14.57
CA HIS A 241 -0.17 -0.66 -14.32
C HIS A 241 0.28 -0.86 -12.86
N THR A 242 1.12 0.04 -12.36
CA THR A 242 1.62 0.01 -10.99
C THR A 242 0.49 0.09 -9.96
N LEU A 243 -0.48 0.98 -10.17
CA LEU A 243 -1.63 1.13 -9.30
C LEU A 243 -2.54 -0.11 -9.27
N ASP A 244 -2.63 -0.89 -10.35
CA ASP A 244 -3.37 -2.16 -10.32
C ASP A 244 -2.73 -3.14 -9.32
N GLY A 245 -1.41 -3.22 -9.27
CA GLY A 245 -0.67 -4.00 -8.26
C GLY A 245 -0.81 -3.43 -6.85
N GLY A 246 -0.72 -2.11 -6.71
CA GLY A 246 -0.88 -1.40 -5.44
C GLY A 246 -2.26 -1.61 -4.81
N ARG A 247 -3.33 -1.64 -5.61
CA ARG A 247 -4.70 -1.93 -5.12
C ARG A 247 -4.80 -3.26 -4.40
N ILE A 248 -4.05 -4.29 -4.81
CA ILE A 248 -3.99 -5.58 -4.12
C ILE A 248 -3.33 -5.40 -2.75
N GLY A 249 -2.22 -4.67 -2.66
CA GLY A 249 -1.56 -4.37 -1.39
C GLY A 249 -2.47 -3.64 -0.41
N ILE A 250 -3.20 -2.61 -0.88
CA ILE A 250 -4.15 -1.87 -0.03
C ILE A 250 -5.37 -2.71 0.34
N ALA A 251 -5.85 -3.57 -0.55
CA ALA A 251 -6.92 -4.52 -0.22
C ALA A 251 -6.49 -5.49 0.89
N SER A 252 -5.23 -5.97 0.81
CA SER A 252 -4.64 -6.84 1.86
C SER A 252 -4.45 -6.11 3.17
N GLN A 253 -4.03 -4.84 3.14
CA GLN A 253 -3.95 -4.00 4.34
C GLN A 253 -5.32 -3.81 5.00
N ALA A 254 -6.33 -3.46 4.21
CA ALA A 254 -7.70 -3.28 4.70
C ALA A 254 -8.25 -4.58 5.30
N LEU A 255 -8.04 -5.71 4.62
CA LEU A 255 -8.42 -7.04 5.11
C LEU A 255 -7.75 -7.32 6.46
N GLY A 256 -6.44 -7.16 6.58
CA GLY A 256 -5.72 -7.41 7.82
C GLY A 256 -6.23 -6.53 8.97
N ILE A 257 -6.47 -5.23 8.73
CA ILE A 257 -7.06 -4.34 9.74
C ILE A 257 -8.45 -4.84 10.19
N ALA A 258 -9.29 -5.29 9.26
CA ALA A 258 -10.62 -5.83 9.58
C ALA A 258 -10.54 -7.13 10.40
N GLU A 259 -9.67 -8.06 10.01
CA GLU A 259 -9.43 -9.31 10.73
C GLU A 259 -8.93 -9.04 12.15
N GLY A 260 -7.92 -8.19 12.29
CA GLY A 260 -7.36 -7.83 13.58
C GLY A 260 -8.40 -7.19 14.51
N ALA A 261 -9.25 -6.30 13.98
CA ALA A 261 -10.34 -5.69 14.76
C ALA A 261 -11.40 -6.72 15.17
N LEU A 262 -11.75 -7.66 14.30
CA LEU A 262 -12.69 -8.74 14.60
C LEU A 262 -12.13 -9.66 15.69
N GLU A 263 -10.88 -10.11 15.58
CA GLU A 263 -10.22 -10.98 16.57
C GLU A 263 -10.20 -10.35 17.97
N ARG A 264 -9.82 -9.06 18.08
CA ARG A 264 -9.83 -8.32 19.34
C ARG A 264 -11.23 -8.17 19.89
N THR A 265 -12.21 -7.92 19.04
CA THR A 265 -13.60 -7.80 19.44
C THR A 265 -14.15 -9.12 19.98
N VAL A 266 -13.86 -10.24 19.31
CA VAL A 266 -14.26 -11.58 19.77
C VAL A 266 -13.65 -11.90 21.13
N ALA A 267 -12.36 -11.59 21.34
CA ALA A 267 -11.72 -11.76 22.63
C ALA A 267 -12.41 -10.92 23.73
N TYR A 268 -12.59 -9.62 23.46
CA TYR A 268 -13.19 -8.69 24.41
C TYR A 268 -14.61 -9.08 24.82
N VAL A 269 -15.49 -9.44 23.88
CA VAL A 269 -16.90 -9.74 24.22
C VAL A 269 -17.06 -11.06 24.97
N LYS A 270 -16.08 -11.97 24.93
CA LYS A 270 -16.03 -13.19 25.74
C LYS A 270 -15.71 -12.91 27.21
N GLU A 271 -14.89 -11.91 27.48
CA GLU A 271 -14.39 -11.57 28.81
C GLU A 271 -15.24 -10.49 29.51
N ARG A 272 -15.63 -9.45 28.77
CA ARG A 272 -16.39 -8.31 29.28
C ARG A 272 -17.77 -8.75 29.74
N LYS A 273 -18.10 -8.46 30.99
CA LYS A 273 -19.40 -8.79 31.59
C LYS A 273 -20.23 -7.53 31.86
N GLN A 274 -21.50 -7.56 31.49
CA GLN A 274 -22.53 -6.59 31.85
C GLN A 274 -23.86 -7.32 32.10
N PHE A 275 -24.71 -6.81 32.95
CA PHE A 275 -25.98 -7.46 33.36
C PHE A 275 -25.78 -8.91 33.81
N GLY A 276 -24.68 -9.17 34.55
CA GLY A 276 -24.37 -10.47 35.14
C GLY A 276 -23.84 -11.56 34.20
N ARG A 277 -23.59 -11.25 32.90
CA ARG A 277 -23.08 -12.22 31.92
C ARG A 277 -22.12 -11.58 30.93
N ALA A 278 -21.35 -12.41 30.22
CA ALA A 278 -20.49 -11.94 29.13
C ALA A 278 -21.31 -11.23 28.03
N ILE A 279 -20.82 -10.10 27.50
CA ILE A 279 -21.58 -9.36 26.50
C ILE A 279 -21.72 -10.14 25.18
N GLY A 280 -20.83 -11.10 24.88
CA GLY A 280 -20.97 -12.07 23.80
C GLY A 280 -22.17 -13.04 23.94
N ALA A 281 -22.81 -13.11 25.11
CA ALA A 281 -24.01 -13.91 25.32
C ALA A 281 -25.30 -13.18 24.87
N PHE A 282 -25.23 -11.91 24.51
CA PHE A 282 -26.38 -11.17 23.99
C PHE A 282 -26.56 -11.44 22.51
N GLN A 283 -27.78 -11.75 22.07
CA GLN A 283 -28.11 -12.14 20.72
C GLN A 283 -27.68 -11.08 19.69
N ASN A 284 -27.90 -9.78 19.98
CA ASN A 284 -27.47 -8.71 19.08
C ASN A 284 -25.95 -8.66 18.88
N THR A 285 -25.16 -8.92 19.93
CA THR A 285 -23.70 -9.02 19.83
C THR A 285 -23.30 -10.19 18.92
N GLN A 286 -23.95 -11.34 19.07
CA GLN A 286 -23.70 -12.53 18.25
C GLN A 286 -24.01 -12.28 16.79
N PHE A 287 -25.12 -11.60 16.48
CA PHE A 287 -25.47 -11.25 15.10
C PHE A 287 -24.46 -10.31 14.48
N GLN A 288 -24.03 -9.27 15.20
CA GLN A 288 -22.99 -8.36 14.68
C GLN A 288 -21.66 -9.09 14.41
N LEU A 289 -21.23 -10.00 15.29
CA LEU A 289 -20.02 -10.78 15.06
C LEU A 289 -20.15 -11.72 13.85
N ALA A 290 -21.31 -12.34 13.64
CA ALA A 290 -21.58 -13.18 12.48
C ALA A 290 -21.53 -12.39 11.18
N ASP A 291 -22.14 -11.19 11.15
CA ASP A 291 -22.08 -10.28 10.01
C ASP A 291 -20.64 -9.83 9.69
N MET A 292 -19.89 -9.44 10.74
CA MET A 292 -18.48 -9.04 10.59
C MET A 292 -17.63 -10.18 10.03
N ALA A 293 -17.75 -11.39 10.60
CA ALA A 293 -16.99 -12.56 10.15
C ALA A 293 -17.28 -12.93 8.70
N THR A 294 -18.57 -12.93 8.32
CA THR A 294 -18.98 -13.24 6.94
C THR A 294 -18.41 -12.24 5.93
N LYS A 295 -18.43 -10.94 6.27
CA LYS A 295 -17.88 -9.90 5.39
C LYS A 295 -16.36 -9.97 5.28
N VAL A 296 -15.67 -10.25 6.37
CA VAL A 296 -14.21 -10.41 6.39
C VAL A 296 -13.80 -11.60 5.50
N GLU A 297 -14.47 -12.75 5.63
CA GLU A 297 -14.20 -13.91 4.78
C GLU A 297 -14.45 -13.61 3.30
N ALA A 298 -15.54 -12.93 2.97
CA ALA A 298 -15.82 -12.50 1.60
C ALA A 298 -14.75 -11.54 1.05
N ALA A 299 -14.24 -10.63 1.88
CA ALA A 299 -13.16 -9.73 1.52
C ALA A 299 -11.86 -10.51 1.26
N GLN A 300 -11.52 -11.49 2.11
CA GLN A 300 -10.35 -12.36 1.94
C GLN A 300 -10.40 -13.11 0.60
N LEU A 301 -11.53 -13.70 0.25
CA LEU A 301 -11.70 -14.40 -1.00
C LEU A 301 -11.49 -13.48 -2.22
N LEU A 302 -11.96 -12.23 -2.17
CA LEU A 302 -11.74 -11.25 -3.24
C LEU A 302 -10.28 -10.82 -3.33
N VAL A 303 -9.62 -10.59 -2.20
CA VAL A 303 -8.19 -10.21 -2.15
C VAL A 303 -7.32 -11.33 -2.72
N TYR A 304 -7.54 -12.56 -2.30
CA TYR A 304 -6.78 -13.72 -2.79
C TYR A 304 -7.03 -14.00 -4.27
N LYS A 305 -8.28 -13.85 -4.72
CA LYS A 305 -8.61 -13.93 -6.14
C LYS A 305 -7.85 -12.87 -6.95
N ALA A 306 -7.75 -11.63 -6.46
CA ALA A 306 -7.02 -10.58 -7.15
C ALA A 306 -5.51 -10.84 -7.18
N ALA A 307 -4.93 -11.34 -6.09
CA ALA A 307 -3.53 -11.73 -6.03
C ALA A 307 -3.21 -12.87 -7.01
N MET A 308 -4.04 -13.90 -7.06
CA MET A 308 -3.91 -15.00 -8.01
C MET A 308 -4.16 -14.56 -9.47
N ALA A 309 -5.05 -13.60 -9.69
CA ALA A 309 -5.24 -13.02 -11.02
C ALA A 309 -3.97 -12.29 -11.50
N LYS A 310 -3.28 -11.55 -10.62
CA LYS A 310 -1.96 -10.95 -10.95
C LYS A 310 -0.93 -12.01 -11.35
N ALA A 311 -0.94 -13.17 -10.72
CA ALA A 311 0.00 -14.26 -11.02
C ALA A 311 -0.29 -14.95 -12.36
N THR A 312 -1.56 -15.02 -12.78
CA THR A 312 -2.00 -15.94 -13.85
C THR A 312 -2.61 -15.26 -15.06
N GLN A 313 -2.97 -13.97 -14.95
CA GLN A 313 -3.69 -13.25 -16.01
C GLN A 313 -2.87 -12.08 -16.54
N LYS A 314 -3.08 -11.77 -17.81
CA LYS A 314 -2.44 -10.64 -18.48
C LYS A 314 -2.96 -9.28 -18.01
N THR A 315 -4.21 -9.23 -17.56
CA THR A 315 -4.90 -8.05 -17.01
C THR A 315 -5.72 -8.46 -15.81
N TYR A 316 -5.59 -7.75 -14.71
CA TYR A 316 -6.26 -8.03 -13.43
C TYR A 316 -6.84 -6.77 -12.77
N SER A 317 -6.95 -5.67 -13.54
CA SER A 317 -7.41 -4.37 -13.02
C SER A 317 -8.79 -4.43 -12.37
N VAL A 318 -9.71 -5.25 -12.93
CA VAL A 318 -11.09 -5.37 -12.41
C VAL A 318 -11.10 -6.17 -11.10
N GLU A 319 -10.34 -7.26 -11.03
CA GLU A 319 -10.19 -8.07 -9.82
C GLU A 319 -9.57 -7.25 -8.70
N ALA A 320 -8.50 -6.51 -8.99
CA ALA A 320 -7.84 -5.62 -8.04
C ALA A 320 -8.78 -4.51 -7.54
N ALA A 321 -9.53 -3.88 -8.45
CA ALA A 321 -10.51 -2.85 -8.10
C ALA A 321 -11.64 -3.38 -7.21
N LYS A 322 -12.18 -4.57 -7.50
CA LYS A 322 -13.21 -5.23 -6.68
C LYS A 322 -12.70 -5.57 -5.29
N ALA A 323 -11.50 -6.14 -5.21
CA ALA A 323 -10.87 -6.49 -3.93
C ALA A 323 -10.66 -5.25 -3.07
N LYS A 324 -10.07 -4.18 -3.63
CA LYS A 324 -9.78 -2.94 -2.92
C LYS A 324 -11.06 -2.24 -2.45
N LEU A 325 -12.06 -2.12 -3.32
CA LEU A 325 -13.35 -1.51 -2.98
C LEU A 325 -14.00 -2.22 -1.80
N TYR A 326 -14.17 -3.54 -1.92
CA TYR A 326 -14.91 -4.30 -0.93
C TYR A 326 -14.15 -4.42 0.39
N ALA A 327 -12.84 -4.73 0.37
CA ALA A 327 -12.04 -4.84 1.58
C ALA A 327 -11.97 -3.51 2.36
N ALA A 328 -11.83 -2.37 1.69
CA ALA A 328 -11.79 -1.06 2.33
C ALA A 328 -13.12 -0.70 3.02
N GLU A 329 -14.26 -0.96 2.37
CA GLU A 329 -15.59 -0.73 2.96
C GLU A 329 -15.84 -1.67 4.14
N VAL A 330 -15.45 -2.94 4.03
CA VAL A 330 -15.53 -3.92 5.13
C VAL A 330 -14.64 -3.50 6.30
N ALA A 331 -13.42 -3.03 6.04
CA ALA A 331 -12.53 -2.58 7.11
C ALA A 331 -13.13 -1.42 7.91
N MET A 332 -13.71 -0.42 7.24
CA MET A 332 -14.41 0.68 7.92
C MET A 332 -15.62 0.21 8.70
N GLU A 333 -16.43 -0.67 8.15
CA GLU A 333 -17.61 -1.20 8.84
C GLU A 333 -17.21 -2.01 10.07
N VAL A 334 -16.28 -2.95 9.92
CA VAL A 334 -15.84 -3.86 10.99
C VAL A 334 -15.16 -3.09 12.12
N THR A 335 -14.23 -2.18 11.80
CA THR A 335 -13.55 -1.39 12.83
C THR A 335 -14.48 -0.44 13.57
N THR A 336 -15.45 0.16 12.89
CA THR A 336 -16.49 0.99 13.52
C THR A 336 -17.35 0.16 14.48
N LYS A 337 -17.77 -1.04 14.08
CA LYS A 337 -18.50 -1.97 14.95
C LYS A 337 -17.65 -2.47 16.10
N ALA A 338 -16.35 -2.70 15.90
CA ALA A 338 -15.42 -3.08 16.94
C ALA A 338 -15.36 -2.01 18.04
N VAL A 339 -15.18 -0.74 17.68
CA VAL A 339 -15.22 0.38 18.64
C VAL A 339 -16.56 0.39 19.37
N GLN A 340 -17.68 0.25 18.67
CA GLN A 340 -19.01 0.24 19.28
C GLN A 340 -19.19 -0.91 20.28
N LEU A 341 -18.73 -2.13 19.95
CA LEU A 341 -18.85 -3.30 20.82
C LEU A 341 -17.95 -3.24 22.06
N HIS A 342 -16.85 -2.49 22.00
CA HIS A 342 -16.01 -2.20 23.16
C HIS A 342 -16.61 -1.10 24.06
N GLY A 343 -17.62 -0.37 23.59
CA GLY A 343 -18.25 0.72 24.35
C GLY A 343 -17.27 1.86 24.64
N GLY A 344 -17.34 2.43 25.86
CA GLY A 344 -16.44 3.52 26.26
C GLY A 344 -14.95 3.18 26.15
N TYR A 345 -14.58 1.94 26.40
CA TYR A 345 -13.20 1.47 26.27
C TYR A 345 -12.72 1.45 24.81
N GLY A 346 -13.60 1.18 23.84
CA GLY A 346 -13.26 1.24 22.42
C GLY A 346 -12.95 2.66 21.92
N TYR A 347 -13.32 3.70 22.67
CA TYR A 347 -13.07 5.10 22.35
C TYR A 347 -11.80 5.65 23.02
N THR A 348 -11.15 4.87 23.87
CA THR A 348 -9.90 5.21 24.54
C THR A 348 -8.72 4.52 23.87
N ARG A 349 -7.53 5.10 23.97
CA ARG A 349 -6.28 4.55 23.40
C ARG A 349 -5.76 3.30 24.14
N GLU A 350 -6.39 2.92 25.23
CA GLU A 350 -6.08 1.70 25.99
C GLU A 350 -6.34 0.42 25.16
N TYR A 351 -7.33 0.50 24.25
CA TYR A 351 -7.71 -0.59 23.34
C TYR A 351 -7.39 -0.22 21.89
N GLU A 352 -6.79 -1.14 21.15
CA GLU A 352 -6.25 -0.90 19.79
C GLU A 352 -7.33 -0.62 18.71
N VAL A 353 -8.59 -0.91 18.98
CA VAL A 353 -9.67 -0.84 17.98
C VAL A 353 -9.93 0.59 17.49
N GLU A 354 -9.68 1.63 18.30
CA GLU A 354 -9.80 3.00 17.89
C GLU A 354 -8.71 3.36 16.85
N ARG A 355 -7.46 2.89 17.05
CA ARG A 355 -6.36 3.05 16.08
C ARG A 355 -6.69 2.35 14.79
N MET A 356 -7.20 1.11 14.86
CA MET A 356 -7.60 0.33 13.68
C MET A 356 -8.70 1.04 12.88
N MET A 357 -9.66 1.69 13.53
CA MET A 357 -10.68 2.48 12.86
C MET A 357 -10.08 3.71 12.14
N ARG A 358 -9.13 4.41 12.76
CA ARG A 358 -8.42 5.54 12.13
C ARG A 358 -7.59 5.07 10.95
N ASP A 359 -6.88 3.95 11.09
CA ASP A 359 -6.05 3.35 10.05
C ASP A 359 -6.87 2.85 8.86
N ALA A 360 -8.04 2.24 9.12
CA ALA A 360 -8.92 1.71 8.08
C ALA A 360 -9.40 2.81 7.11
N LYS A 361 -9.63 4.04 7.59
CA LYS A 361 -10.21 5.10 6.76
C LYS A 361 -9.40 5.44 5.51
N ILE A 362 -8.08 5.41 5.59
CA ILE A 362 -7.24 5.75 4.44
C ILE A 362 -7.38 4.73 3.31
N THR A 363 -7.75 3.49 3.61
CA THR A 363 -7.89 2.43 2.60
C THR A 363 -9.03 2.69 1.60
N GLU A 364 -10.01 3.53 1.94
CA GLU A 364 -11.05 3.99 1.02
C GLU A 364 -10.57 5.14 0.12
N ILE A 365 -9.43 5.78 0.43
CA ILE A 365 -9.01 7.05 -0.17
C ILE A 365 -7.82 6.85 -1.12
N TYR A 366 -6.67 6.35 -0.61
CA TYR A 366 -5.45 6.30 -1.42
C TYR A 366 -5.41 5.14 -2.41
N GLU A 367 -4.47 5.22 -3.36
CA GLU A 367 -4.33 4.30 -4.51
C GLU A 367 -5.62 4.16 -5.34
N GLY A 368 -6.33 5.26 -5.44
CA GLY A 368 -7.65 5.38 -6.07
C GLY A 368 -8.78 5.22 -5.06
N THR A 369 -9.59 6.28 -4.92
CA THR A 369 -10.73 6.26 -4.00
C THR A 369 -11.72 5.14 -4.32
N SER A 370 -12.63 4.83 -3.39
CA SER A 370 -13.72 3.87 -3.62
C SER A 370 -14.53 4.20 -4.87
N GLU A 371 -14.68 5.49 -5.21
CA GLU A 371 -15.33 5.97 -6.44
C GLU A 371 -14.50 5.61 -7.68
N VAL A 372 -13.18 5.76 -7.62
CA VAL A 372 -12.29 5.36 -8.73
C VAL A 372 -12.38 3.85 -8.97
N GLN A 373 -12.44 3.02 -7.91
CA GLN A 373 -12.62 1.58 -8.07
C GLN A 373 -13.97 1.28 -8.79
N ARG A 374 -15.04 1.97 -8.42
CA ARG A 374 -16.35 1.86 -9.11
C ARG A 374 -16.26 2.27 -10.58
N MET A 375 -15.49 3.32 -10.91
CA MET A 375 -15.25 3.72 -12.31
C MET A 375 -14.53 2.62 -13.10
N VAL A 376 -13.51 1.99 -12.52
CA VAL A 376 -12.79 0.89 -13.18
C VAL A 376 -13.71 -0.30 -13.43
N ILE A 377 -14.48 -0.69 -12.41
CA ILE A 377 -15.40 -1.84 -12.49
C ILE A 377 -16.51 -1.56 -13.52
N SER A 378 -17.18 -0.41 -13.42
CA SER A 378 -18.29 -0.06 -14.33
C SER A 378 -17.81 0.12 -15.77
N GLY A 379 -16.65 0.72 -15.96
CA GLY A 379 -16.03 0.86 -17.28
C GLY A 379 -15.72 -0.49 -17.96
N ALA A 380 -15.46 -1.54 -17.19
CA ALA A 380 -15.29 -2.89 -17.73
C ALA A 380 -16.63 -3.58 -18.03
N LEU A 381 -17.66 -3.31 -17.22
CA LEU A 381 -19.01 -3.89 -17.42
C LEU A 381 -19.76 -3.29 -18.62
N LEU A 382 -19.45 -2.04 -19.00
CA LEU A 382 -20.13 -1.30 -20.05
C LEU A 382 -19.38 -1.32 -21.40
N LYS A 383 -18.28 -2.04 -21.51
CA LYS A 383 -17.56 -2.33 -22.77
C LYS A 383 -18.20 -3.49 -23.50
#